data_946bd714a5741054aa28e6465f337550
#
_entry.id   946bd714a5741054aa28e6465f337550
#
_cell.length_a   1.000
_cell.length_b   1.000
_cell.length_c   1.000
_cell.angle_alpha   90.00
_cell.angle_beta   90.00
_cell.angle_gamma   90.00
#
_symmetry.space_group_name_H-M   'P 1'
#
loop_
_entity.id
_entity.type
_entity.pdbx_description
1 polymer ?
#
loop_
_entity_poly.entity_id
_entity_poly.type
_entity_poly.pdbx_seq_one_letter_code
_entity_poly.pdbx_strand_id
1 'polypeptide(L)'
;MNREDWTMKAKLLKTSAALAVVAALGSVSAAQAEDLTLCWAAWDPANALIELSKEYEAQSGNTMHFEFVPWTSFADRMLNELNSGGKLCDLMIGDSQWIGGAAENGQYIKLNDFFDANGISMDAFIPATVVGYSEWPKNTPNYWSLPAFGDVVGWTYRKDWFAEPQNQADFKAKYGRDLAVPKTFAELKDIAEFFQGREEDGKKVYGAYIYTERGSEGITMGAMDVLYSFGFKYDNPDKPYDMEGFVNSDKAVAGLEFYKSLYDCCSPPGMSNAYMGEGVDAFKSGQVAMQMNFAFTWPGFNTDPNVGGDKTGYFPNPAGPDGDQFAQLGGQGISVVAASEKQDAALTYIKWFAQPDVQAKWWKLGGYSALKAVVEDPGFATSQPYAQTFLDSMAIVKDFWAEPSYATLMQSSQKWFHDYVVAGNGTAKEALDGLAADWQATFEEEGKY
;
A
#
# COMPACT_ATOMS: atom_id res chain seq x y z
N MET A 1 -39.67 -20.71 82.98
CA MET A 1 -39.22 -20.23 81.68
C MET A 1 -37.75 -19.95 81.80
N ASN A 2 -36.92 -20.91 81.29
CA ASN A 2 -35.52 -21.06 81.66
C ASN A 2 -34.58 -20.07 80.80
N ARG A 3 -33.64 -19.57 81.50
CA ARG A 3 -32.60 -18.61 80.96
C ARG A 3 -31.64 -19.24 79.88
N GLU A 4 -31.85 -20.47 79.45
CA GLU A 4 -30.97 -21.15 78.46
C GLU A 4 -31.38 -20.99 77.02
N ASP A 5 -32.65 -20.59 76.77
CA ASP A 5 -33.14 -20.40 75.36
C ASP A 5 -32.67 -19.11 74.70
N TRP A 6 -32.08 -18.17 75.44
CA TRP A 6 -31.62 -16.88 74.90
C TRP A 6 -30.19 -16.87 74.37
N THR A 7 -29.39 -17.82 74.80
CA THR A 7 -27.98 -17.94 74.40
C THR A 7 -27.78 -18.70 73.10
N MET A 8 -28.70 -19.51 72.63
CA MET A 8 -28.61 -20.26 71.38
C MET A 8 -29.04 -19.42 70.15
N LYS A 9 -29.97 -18.45 70.36
CA LYS A 9 -30.39 -17.56 69.24
C LYS A 9 -29.36 -16.46 68.95
N ALA A 10 -28.50 -16.11 69.88
CA ALA A 10 -27.45 -15.10 69.65
C ALA A 10 -26.19 -15.67 68.99
N LYS A 11 -25.99 -17.00 68.99
CA LYS A 11 -24.85 -17.66 68.30
C LYS A 11 -25.14 -18.02 66.84
N LEU A 12 -26.39 -18.17 66.46
CA LEU A 12 -26.77 -18.43 65.05
C LEU A 12 -26.81 -17.16 64.18
N LEU A 13 -26.93 -15.96 64.75
CA LEU A 13 -26.92 -14.72 64.02
C LEU A 13 -25.51 -14.14 63.74
N LYS A 14 -24.47 -14.67 64.39
CA LYS A 14 -23.09 -14.24 64.17
C LYS A 14 -22.32 -15.05 63.13
N THR A 15 -22.84 -16.22 62.74
CA THR A 15 -22.20 -17.07 61.71
C THR A 15 -22.77 -16.84 60.30
N SER A 16 -23.91 -16.17 60.18
CA SER A 16 -24.49 -15.83 58.83
C SER A 16 -23.97 -14.52 58.25
N ALA A 17 -23.29 -13.69 59.05
CA ALA A 17 -22.72 -12.39 58.54
C ALA A 17 -21.29 -12.52 58.00
N ALA A 18 -20.61 -13.65 58.28
CA ALA A 18 -19.24 -13.87 57.80
C ALA A 18 -19.15 -14.62 56.45
N LEU A 19 -20.25 -15.19 55.94
CA LEU A 19 -20.29 -15.84 54.64
C LEU A 19 -20.78 -14.93 53.50
N ALA A 20 -21.30 -13.73 53.80
CA ALA A 20 -21.81 -12.81 52.78
C ALA A 20 -20.75 -11.81 52.26
N VAL A 21 -19.54 -11.77 52.88
CA VAL A 21 -18.46 -10.85 52.46
C VAL A 21 -17.41 -11.50 51.52
N VAL A 22 -17.44 -12.83 51.36
CA VAL A 22 -16.47 -13.53 50.50
C VAL A 22 -17.03 -13.76 49.06
N ALA A 23 -18.31 -13.47 48.81
CA ALA A 23 -18.91 -13.65 47.48
C ALA A 23 -18.92 -12.38 46.61
N ALA A 24 -18.31 -11.27 47.08
CA ALA A 24 -18.21 -9.99 46.32
C ALA A 24 -16.78 -9.66 45.83
N LEU A 25 -15.87 -10.60 45.96
CA LEU A 25 -14.50 -10.45 45.41
C LEU A 25 -14.29 -11.51 44.34
N GLY A 26 -14.60 -11.17 43.08
CA GLY A 26 -14.07 -11.94 41.98
C GLY A 26 -15.00 -12.37 40.89
N SER A 27 -15.74 -11.49 40.30
CA SER A 27 -15.93 -11.58 38.85
C SER A 27 -15.06 -10.52 38.20
N VAL A 28 -13.76 -10.69 38.29
CA VAL A 28 -12.93 -10.32 37.15
C VAL A 28 -13.41 -11.25 36.06
N SER A 29 -14.30 -10.76 35.16
CA SER A 29 -14.54 -11.42 33.90
C SER A 29 -13.16 -11.60 33.29
N ALA A 30 -12.63 -12.82 33.34
CA ALA A 30 -11.56 -13.18 32.44
C ALA A 30 -12.10 -12.82 31.06
N ALA A 31 -11.46 -11.84 30.38
CA ALA A 31 -11.81 -11.56 29.00
C ALA A 31 -11.79 -12.92 28.29
N GLN A 32 -12.95 -13.33 27.76
CA GLN A 32 -13.05 -14.59 27.05
C GLN A 32 -12.12 -14.47 25.84
N ALA A 33 -11.29 -15.48 25.63
CA ALA A 33 -10.47 -15.54 24.43
C ALA A 33 -11.37 -15.55 23.19
N GLU A 34 -11.07 -14.69 22.24
CA GLU A 34 -11.85 -14.53 21.01
C GLU A 34 -11.05 -15.05 19.80
N ASP A 35 -11.78 -15.62 18.85
CA ASP A 35 -11.23 -15.99 17.54
C ASP A 35 -11.45 -14.82 16.58
N LEU A 36 -10.40 -14.13 16.17
CA LEU A 36 -10.45 -12.99 15.25
C LEU A 36 -10.07 -13.41 13.84
N THR A 37 -10.78 -12.93 12.83
CA THR A 37 -10.41 -13.10 11.43
C THR A 37 -9.92 -11.78 10.84
N LEU A 38 -8.65 -11.77 10.34
CA LEU A 38 -8.06 -10.67 9.60
C LEU A 38 -8.05 -11.03 8.11
N CYS A 39 -8.68 -10.15 7.31
CA CYS A 39 -8.73 -10.28 5.87
C CYS A 39 -7.68 -9.38 5.19
N TRP A 40 -6.94 -9.95 4.24
CA TRP A 40 -5.93 -9.21 3.47
C TRP A 40 -5.62 -9.91 2.13
N ALA A 41 -4.65 -9.33 1.38
CA ALA A 41 -4.13 -9.93 0.16
C ALA A 41 -3.18 -11.11 0.46
N ALA A 42 -3.13 -12.07 -0.46
CA ALA A 42 -2.21 -13.23 -0.41
C ALA A 42 -0.86 -12.85 -1.01
N TRP A 43 0.12 -12.47 -0.20
CA TRP A 43 1.46 -12.02 -0.59
C TRP A 43 2.47 -12.17 0.56
N ASP A 44 3.75 -11.87 0.32
CA ASP A 44 4.80 -12.04 1.33
C ASP A 44 4.57 -11.22 2.61
N PRO A 45 4.13 -9.94 2.57
CA PRO A 45 3.80 -9.22 3.80
C PRO A 45 2.71 -9.88 4.65
N ALA A 46 1.73 -10.55 4.04
CA ALA A 46 0.70 -11.28 4.78
C ALA A 46 1.30 -12.48 5.53
N ASN A 47 2.25 -13.20 4.94
CA ASN A 47 2.97 -14.28 5.61
C ASN A 47 3.79 -13.74 6.81
N ALA A 48 4.41 -12.57 6.64
CA ALA A 48 5.11 -11.90 7.73
C ALA A 48 4.17 -11.50 8.88
N LEU A 49 2.93 -11.09 8.56
CA LEU A 49 1.92 -10.73 9.56
C LEU A 49 1.44 -11.95 10.36
N ILE A 50 1.28 -13.12 9.72
CA ILE A 50 0.99 -14.37 10.44
C ILE A 50 2.07 -14.63 11.50
N GLU A 51 3.34 -14.54 11.10
CA GLU A 51 4.45 -14.81 12.03
C GLU A 51 4.47 -13.82 13.18
N LEU A 52 4.28 -12.53 12.90
CA LEU A 52 4.21 -11.48 13.90
C LEU A 52 3.05 -11.68 14.88
N SER A 53 1.88 -12.08 14.37
CA SER A 53 0.64 -12.23 15.16
C SER A 53 0.68 -13.35 16.20
N LYS A 54 1.60 -14.33 16.07
CA LYS A 54 1.83 -15.34 17.11
C LYS A 54 2.22 -14.70 18.46
N GLU A 55 2.88 -13.54 18.43
CA GLU A 55 3.20 -12.80 19.65
C GLU A 55 1.94 -12.20 20.29
N TYR A 56 1.02 -11.66 19.47
CA TYR A 56 -0.28 -11.19 19.95
C TYR A 56 -1.10 -12.31 20.59
N GLU A 57 -1.19 -13.47 19.95
CA GLU A 57 -1.90 -14.63 20.48
C GLU A 57 -1.35 -15.06 21.83
N ALA A 58 -0.02 -15.12 21.94
CA ALA A 58 0.65 -15.49 23.20
C ALA A 58 0.41 -14.49 24.34
N GLN A 59 0.22 -13.19 24.01
CA GLN A 59 0.01 -12.14 25.01
C GLN A 59 -1.45 -11.97 25.40
N SER A 60 -2.36 -12.06 24.42
CA SER A 60 -3.79 -11.78 24.61
C SER A 60 -4.61 -13.03 24.98
N GLY A 61 -4.18 -14.19 24.55
CA GLY A 61 -4.96 -15.44 24.58
C GLY A 61 -5.98 -15.55 23.45
N ASN A 62 -6.15 -14.53 22.62
CA ASN A 62 -6.99 -14.58 21.41
C ASN A 62 -6.33 -15.42 20.33
N THR A 63 -7.12 -15.98 19.42
CA THR A 63 -6.63 -16.70 18.23
C THR A 63 -6.81 -15.82 17.00
N MET A 64 -5.81 -15.80 16.12
CA MET A 64 -5.88 -15.07 14.85
C MET A 64 -6.07 -16.02 13.68
N HIS A 65 -7.13 -15.84 12.94
CA HIS A 65 -7.39 -16.46 11.64
C HIS A 65 -7.14 -15.47 10.54
N PHE A 66 -6.65 -15.96 9.39
CA PHE A 66 -6.30 -15.11 8.26
C PHE A 66 -7.02 -15.58 7.01
N GLU A 67 -7.78 -14.70 6.38
CA GLU A 67 -8.39 -14.90 5.08
C GLU A 67 -7.61 -14.08 4.04
N PHE A 68 -6.76 -14.75 3.26
CA PHE A 68 -5.94 -14.11 2.25
C PHE A 68 -6.42 -14.43 0.84
N VAL A 69 -6.55 -13.39 0.04
CA VAL A 69 -7.09 -13.46 -1.32
C VAL A 69 -6.01 -12.99 -2.30
N PRO A 70 -5.80 -13.70 -3.43
CA PRO A 70 -4.89 -13.23 -4.48
C PRO A 70 -5.21 -11.80 -4.91
N TRP A 71 -4.17 -10.97 -5.13
CA TRP A 71 -4.35 -9.54 -5.41
C TRP A 71 -5.32 -9.26 -6.55
N THR A 72 -5.25 -10.02 -7.63
CA THR A 72 -6.12 -9.86 -8.82
C THR A 72 -7.62 -10.05 -8.55
N SER A 73 -7.99 -10.68 -7.43
CA SER A 73 -9.39 -10.86 -6.99
C SER A 73 -9.67 -10.25 -5.63
N PHE A 74 -8.69 -9.58 -5.03
CA PHE A 74 -8.77 -9.05 -3.67
C PHE A 74 -9.82 -7.96 -3.54
N ALA A 75 -9.78 -6.96 -4.44
CA ALA A 75 -10.74 -5.87 -4.44
C ALA A 75 -12.19 -6.38 -4.60
N ASP A 76 -12.45 -7.20 -5.62
CA ASP A 76 -13.78 -7.74 -5.88
C ASP A 76 -14.33 -8.51 -4.68
N ARG A 77 -13.51 -9.39 -4.10
CA ARG A 77 -13.96 -10.22 -2.98
C ARG A 77 -14.20 -9.40 -1.72
N MET A 78 -13.25 -8.53 -1.34
CA MET A 78 -13.35 -7.79 -0.08
C MET A 78 -14.36 -6.67 -0.14
N LEU A 79 -14.48 -5.96 -1.26
CA LEU A 79 -15.54 -4.96 -1.44
C LEU A 79 -16.93 -5.60 -1.45
N ASN A 80 -17.09 -6.80 -2.04
CA ASN A 80 -18.35 -7.56 -1.95
C ASN A 80 -18.66 -7.96 -0.51
N GLU A 81 -17.67 -8.40 0.28
CA GLU A 81 -17.82 -8.71 1.70
C GLU A 81 -18.31 -7.49 2.49
N LEU A 82 -17.65 -6.34 2.32
CA LEU A 82 -18.03 -5.08 2.96
C LEU A 82 -19.44 -4.63 2.54
N ASN A 83 -19.72 -4.61 1.23
CA ASN A 83 -21.00 -4.11 0.68
C ASN A 83 -22.20 -5.00 1.07
N SER A 84 -21.99 -6.30 1.29
CA SER A 84 -23.05 -7.21 1.74
C SER A 84 -23.28 -7.18 3.26
N GLY A 85 -22.45 -6.46 4.01
CA GLY A 85 -22.45 -6.51 5.48
C GLY A 85 -22.03 -7.89 6.00
N GLY A 86 -21.12 -8.56 5.29
CA GLY A 86 -20.59 -9.87 5.65
C GLY A 86 -19.86 -9.83 6.99
N LYS A 87 -19.80 -10.99 7.65
CA LYS A 87 -19.20 -11.16 8.98
C LYS A 87 -17.95 -12.03 8.95
N LEU A 88 -17.36 -12.24 7.78
CA LEU A 88 -16.15 -13.04 7.65
C LEU A 88 -14.96 -12.35 8.34
N CYS A 89 -14.84 -11.04 8.15
CA CYS A 89 -13.70 -10.27 8.63
C CYS A 89 -14.05 -9.48 9.90
N ASP A 90 -13.25 -9.63 10.95
CA ASP A 90 -13.27 -8.75 12.13
C ASP A 90 -12.35 -7.54 11.91
N LEU A 91 -11.21 -7.79 11.28
CA LEU A 91 -10.22 -6.81 10.85
C LEU A 91 -10.00 -6.90 9.34
N MET A 92 -9.82 -5.78 8.69
CA MET A 92 -9.46 -5.73 7.28
C MET A 92 -8.27 -4.80 7.06
N ILE A 93 -7.25 -5.31 6.39
CA ILE A 93 -6.22 -4.45 5.81
C ILE A 93 -6.67 -4.17 4.38
N GLY A 94 -7.34 -3.03 4.20
CA GLY A 94 -7.93 -2.58 2.95
C GLY A 94 -7.05 -1.58 2.24
N ASP A 95 -7.20 -1.50 0.93
CA ASP A 95 -6.45 -0.57 0.10
C ASP A 95 -6.76 0.89 0.45
N SER A 96 -5.79 1.80 0.23
CA SER A 96 -5.90 3.24 0.50
C SER A 96 -7.10 3.89 -0.21
N GLN A 97 -7.42 3.41 -1.40
CA GLN A 97 -8.50 3.94 -2.20
C GLN A 97 -9.91 3.53 -1.71
N TRP A 98 -10.02 2.51 -0.84
CA TRP A 98 -11.33 2.06 -0.36
C TRP A 98 -11.86 2.85 0.82
N ILE A 99 -11.01 3.65 1.47
CA ILE A 99 -11.33 4.33 2.72
C ILE A 99 -12.57 5.22 2.61
N GLY A 100 -12.73 5.93 1.48
CA GLY A 100 -13.88 6.81 1.26
C GLY A 100 -15.19 6.05 1.22
N GLY A 101 -15.28 5.01 0.39
CA GLY A 101 -16.47 4.17 0.29
C GLY A 101 -16.80 3.48 1.61
N ALA A 102 -15.81 2.91 2.27
CA ALA A 102 -16.00 2.19 3.53
C ALA A 102 -16.44 3.11 4.68
N ALA A 103 -15.90 4.33 4.74
CA ALA A 103 -16.28 5.32 5.75
C ALA A 103 -17.70 5.86 5.53
N GLU A 104 -18.05 6.26 4.31
CA GLU A 104 -19.37 6.83 3.99
C GLU A 104 -20.50 5.81 4.10
N ASN A 105 -20.22 4.55 3.75
CA ASN A 105 -21.22 3.47 3.87
C ASN A 105 -21.26 2.83 5.27
N GLY A 106 -20.47 3.33 6.24
CA GLY A 106 -20.45 2.81 7.60
C GLY A 106 -19.95 1.37 7.71
N GLN A 107 -19.04 0.96 6.82
CA GLN A 107 -18.48 -0.40 6.76
C GLN A 107 -17.29 -0.58 7.70
N TYR A 108 -16.61 0.50 8.07
CA TYR A 108 -15.60 0.54 9.12
C TYR A 108 -16.10 1.35 10.31
N ILE A 109 -15.60 1.07 11.51
CA ILE A 109 -15.85 1.94 12.67
C ILE A 109 -14.85 3.09 12.69
N LYS A 110 -15.28 4.26 13.19
CA LYS A 110 -14.40 5.40 13.41
C LYS A 110 -13.51 5.15 14.63
N LEU A 111 -12.21 5.41 14.51
CA LEU A 111 -11.22 5.03 15.52
C LEU A 111 -10.76 6.18 16.43
N ASN A 112 -11.23 7.41 16.23
CA ASN A 112 -10.77 8.59 16.98
C ASN A 112 -10.83 8.40 18.49
N ASP A 113 -12.01 8.07 19.03
CA ASP A 113 -12.22 7.93 20.48
C ASP A 113 -11.34 6.80 21.06
N PHE A 114 -11.15 5.73 20.28
CA PHE A 114 -10.27 4.65 20.67
C PHE A 114 -8.80 5.06 20.68
N PHE A 115 -8.34 5.80 19.70
CA PHE A 115 -6.97 6.32 19.63
C PHE A 115 -6.69 7.27 20.81
N ASP A 116 -7.59 8.22 21.06
CA ASP A 116 -7.48 9.16 22.17
C ASP A 116 -7.43 8.44 23.53
N ALA A 117 -8.32 7.48 23.75
CA ALA A 117 -8.38 6.70 24.99
C ALA A 117 -7.14 5.83 25.24
N ASN A 118 -6.42 5.45 24.18
CA ASN A 118 -5.24 4.57 24.25
C ASN A 118 -3.92 5.28 23.99
N GLY A 119 -3.92 6.61 23.81
CA GLY A 119 -2.72 7.40 23.55
C GLY A 119 -2.05 7.08 22.22
N ILE A 120 -2.80 6.63 21.21
CA ILE A 120 -2.31 6.38 19.85
C ILE A 120 -2.41 7.69 19.08
N SER A 121 -1.27 8.31 18.80
CA SER A 121 -1.21 9.55 18.04
C SER A 121 -0.95 9.26 16.56
N MET A 122 -1.79 9.78 15.69
CA MET A 122 -1.59 9.70 14.25
C MET A 122 -0.39 10.54 13.78
N ASP A 123 0.03 11.55 14.55
CA ASP A 123 1.28 12.29 14.32
C ASP A 123 2.53 11.42 14.45
N ALA A 124 2.43 10.25 15.07
CA ALA A 124 3.53 9.29 15.16
C ALA A 124 3.80 8.53 13.85
N PHE A 125 2.90 8.64 12.86
CA PHE A 125 3.04 7.96 11.57
C PHE A 125 3.51 8.93 10.47
N ILE A 126 3.99 8.38 9.35
CA ILE A 126 4.34 9.15 8.15
C ILE A 126 3.08 9.88 7.67
N PRO A 127 3.09 11.22 7.50
CA PRO A 127 1.87 11.99 7.19
C PRO A 127 1.13 11.49 5.95
N ALA A 128 1.85 11.11 4.90
CA ALA A 128 1.24 10.60 3.67
C ALA A 128 0.44 9.31 3.91
N THR A 129 0.88 8.44 4.82
CA THR A 129 0.16 7.21 5.16
C THR A 129 -1.08 7.49 6.03
N VAL A 130 -1.02 8.51 6.87
CA VAL A 130 -2.19 8.95 7.64
C VAL A 130 -3.27 9.48 6.70
N VAL A 131 -2.92 10.41 5.82
CA VAL A 131 -3.83 10.96 4.82
C VAL A 131 -4.31 9.86 3.86
N GLY A 132 -3.38 9.04 3.34
CA GLY A 132 -3.67 8.00 2.34
C GLY A 132 -4.53 6.86 2.87
N TYR A 133 -4.24 6.36 4.08
CA TYR A 133 -4.86 5.12 4.56
C TYR A 133 -5.95 5.32 5.60
N SER A 134 -5.89 6.41 6.39
CA SER A 134 -6.68 6.52 7.61
C SER A 134 -7.75 7.61 7.56
N GLU A 135 -7.52 8.70 6.84
CA GLU A 135 -8.39 9.87 6.86
C GLU A 135 -9.51 9.81 5.82
N TRP A 136 -10.71 10.09 6.28
CA TRP A 136 -11.83 10.41 5.40
C TRP A 136 -12.81 11.39 6.06
N PRO A 137 -13.22 12.52 5.40
CA PRO A 137 -12.61 13.01 4.14
C PRO A 137 -11.12 13.30 4.28
N LYS A 138 -10.39 13.23 3.17
CA LYS A 138 -8.93 13.47 3.16
C LYS A 138 -8.57 14.82 3.80
N ASN A 139 -7.43 14.87 4.47
CA ASN A 139 -6.95 16.04 5.21
C ASN A 139 -7.89 16.50 6.34
N THR A 140 -8.62 15.56 6.93
CA THR A 140 -9.42 15.80 8.13
C THR A 140 -9.00 14.83 9.24
N PRO A 141 -9.09 15.22 10.52
CA PRO A 141 -8.71 14.35 11.62
C PRO A 141 -9.83 13.32 11.94
N ASN A 142 -10.33 12.65 10.92
CA ASN A 142 -11.31 11.58 11.05
C ASN A 142 -10.66 10.27 10.60
N TYR A 143 -10.35 9.39 11.55
CA TYR A 143 -9.56 8.19 11.32
C TYR A 143 -10.43 6.94 11.30
N TRP A 144 -10.31 6.14 10.23
CA TRP A 144 -11.07 4.91 10.00
C TRP A 144 -10.18 3.67 9.96
N SER A 145 -8.87 3.87 9.97
CA SER A 145 -7.87 2.82 10.08
C SER A 145 -6.62 3.30 10.80
N LEU A 146 -5.75 2.36 11.18
CA LEU A 146 -4.36 2.63 11.54
C LEU A 146 -3.47 2.32 10.35
N PRO A 147 -2.46 3.16 9.97
CA PRO A 147 -1.49 2.79 8.95
C PRO A 147 -0.79 1.48 9.29
N ALA A 148 -0.97 0.45 8.45
CA ALA A 148 -0.47 -0.89 8.72
C ALA A 148 0.72 -1.27 7.85
N PHE A 149 0.66 -0.88 6.59
CA PHE A 149 1.63 -1.27 5.59
C PHE A 149 1.92 -0.10 4.66
N GLY A 150 3.10 0.52 4.82
CA GLY A 150 3.59 1.56 3.91
C GLY A 150 4.15 0.93 2.65
N ASP A 151 3.70 1.36 1.47
CA ASP A 151 4.23 0.89 0.21
C ASP A 151 4.25 2.00 -0.83
N VAL A 152 5.06 1.85 -1.85
CA VAL A 152 5.28 2.87 -2.86
C VAL A 152 5.85 2.24 -4.13
N VAL A 153 5.47 2.77 -5.29
CA VAL A 153 6.14 2.40 -6.54
C VAL A 153 7.53 3.01 -6.59
N GLY A 154 8.48 2.19 -7.00
CA GLY A 154 9.86 2.61 -7.25
C GLY A 154 10.53 1.69 -8.25
N TRP A 155 11.84 1.81 -8.37
CA TRP A 155 12.58 1.11 -9.40
C TRP A 155 13.66 0.21 -8.82
N THR A 156 13.82 -0.97 -9.44
CA THR A 156 15.00 -1.82 -9.26
C THR A 156 15.82 -1.86 -10.55
N TYR A 157 17.12 -2.03 -10.44
CA TYR A 157 18.02 -2.10 -11.60
C TYR A 157 19.14 -3.10 -11.38
N ARG A 158 19.72 -3.61 -12.46
CA ARG A 158 20.90 -4.50 -12.46
C ARG A 158 22.15 -3.65 -12.19
N LYS A 159 22.48 -3.50 -10.91
CA LYS A 159 23.63 -2.74 -10.42
C LYS A 159 24.96 -3.28 -10.98
N ASP A 160 25.06 -4.59 -11.13
CA ASP A 160 26.21 -5.26 -11.75
C ASP A 160 26.39 -4.87 -13.22
N TRP A 161 25.31 -4.81 -14.02
CA TRP A 161 25.39 -4.36 -15.41
C TRP A 161 25.74 -2.89 -15.54
N PHE A 162 25.24 -2.06 -14.61
CA PHE A 162 25.61 -0.64 -14.57
C PHE A 162 27.09 -0.45 -14.20
N ALA A 163 27.68 -1.32 -13.40
CA ALA A 163 29.08 -1.26 -13.00
C ALA A 163 30.03 -1.90 -14.02
N GLU A 164 29.53 -2.63 -15.03
CA GLU A 164 30.35 -3.30 -16.04
C GLU A 164 31.19 -2.28 -16.85
N PRO A 165 32.52 -2.39 -16.89
CA PRO A 165 33.37 -1.42 -17.57
C PRO A 165 33.02 -1.17 -19.03
N GLN A 166 32.61 -2.22 -19.76
CA GLN A 166 32.22 -2.08 -21.16
C GLN A 166 30.92 -1.31 -21.30
N ASN A 167 29.92 -1.56 -20.44
CA ASN A 167 28.67 -0.81 -20.44
C ASN A 167 28.89 0.66 -20.10
N GLN A 168 29.77 0.96 -19.14
CA GLN A 168 30.18 2.33 -18.81
C GLN A 168 30.79 3.05 -19.99
N ALA A 169 31.74 2.41 -20.68
CA ALA A 169 32.42 2.99 -21.83
C ALA A 169 31.46 3.24 -23.01
N ASP A 170 30.64 2.25 -23.34
CA ASP A 170 29.67 2.34 -24.44
C ASP A 170 28.60 3.39 -24.19
N PHE A 171 28.05 3.44 -22.97
CA PHE A 171 27.06 4.42 -22.58
C PHE A 171 27.64 5.85 -22.65
N LYS A 172 28.83 6.03 -22.10
CA LYS A 172 29.51 7.33 -22.14
C LYS A 172 29.81 7.78 -23.55
N ALA A 173 30.21 6.87 -24.45
CA ALA A 173 30.42 7.16 -25.84
C ALA A 173 29.12 7.58 -26.56
N LYS A 174 27.98 6.97 -26.22
CA LYS A 174 26.68 7.26 -26.84
C LYS A 174 26.03 8.52 -26.29
N TYR A 175 26.03 8.71 -24.97
CA TYR A 175 25.23 9.74 -24.30
C TYR A 175 26.07 10.88 -23.67
N GLY A 176 27.42 10.80 -23.70
CA GLY A 176 28.31 11.83 -23.19
C GLY A 176 28.39 11.96 -21.67
N ARG A 177 27.79 11.01 -20.92
CA ARG A 177 27.76 10.97 -19.46
C ARG A 177 28.00 9.55 -18.96
N ASP A 178 28.31 9.39 -17.68
CA ASP A 178 28.49 8.08 -17.08
C ASP A 178 27.14 7.36 -16.93
N LEU A 179 27.13 6.03 -17.04
CA LEU A 179 25.99 5.20 -16.73
C LEU A 179 25.81 5.15 -15.21
N ALA A 180 24.77 5.80 -14.71
CA ALA A 180 24.47 5.94 -13.29
C ALA A 180 22.96 5.83 -13.05
N VAL A 181 22.55 5.73 -11.79
CA VAL A 181 21.13 5.78 -11.41
C VAL A 181 20.47 7.04 -11.98
N PRO A 182 19.36 6.92 -12.72
CA PRO A 182 18.72 8.05 -13.37
C PRO A 182 18.08 8.99 -12.34
N LYS A 183 18.22 10.29 -12.55
CA LYS A 183 17.57 11.33 -11.73
C LYS A 183 16.32 11.88 -12.39
N THR A 184 16.22 11.75 -13.70
CA THR A 184 15.07 12.20 -14.50
C THR A 184 14.52 11.06 -15.36
N PHE A 185 13.27 11.17 -15.75
CA PHE A 185 12.67 10.21 -16.69
C PHE A 185 13.37 10.22 -18.05
N ALA A 186 13.92 11.36 -18.49
CA ALA A 186 14.73 11.40 -19.70
C ALA A 186 15.99 10.54 -19.58
N GLU A 187 16.69 10.62 -18.44
CA GLU A 187 17.85 9.76 -18.18
C GLU A 187 17.47 8.29 -18.07
N LEU A 188 16.32 7.97 -17.45
CA LEU A 188 15.79 6.60 -17.37
C LEU A 188 15.55 6.04 -18.77
N LYS A 189 14.94 6.83 -19.66
CA LYS A 189 14.70 6.42 -21.04
C LYS A 189 16.01 6.16 -21.80
N ASP A 190 17.00 7.04 -21.70
CA ASP A 190 18.32 6.83 -22.32
C ASP A 190 18.95 5.51 -21.87
N ILE A 191 18.82 5.17 -20.59
CA ILE A 191 19.35 3.92 -20.02
C ILE A 191 18.53 2.72 -20.54
N ALA A 192 17.21 2.84 -20.58
CA ALA A 192 16.36 1.81 -21.12
C ALA A 192 16.66 1.52 -22.60
N GLU A 193 16.81 2.55 -23.43
CA GLU A 193 17.19 2.44 -24.84
C GLU A 193 18.63 1.92 -25.02
N PHE A 194 19.52 2.18 -24.07
CA PHE A 194 20.88 1.65 -24.09
C PHE A 194 20.91 0.12 -23.90
N PHE A 195 20.15 -0.39 -22.95
CA PHE A 195 20.11 -1.84 -22.68
C PHE A 195 19.21 -2.60 -23.66
N GLN A 196 18.34 -1.91 -24.40
CA GLN A 196 17.39 -2.53 -25.31
C GLN A 196 18.08 -3.36 -26.38
N GLY A 197 17.89 -4.66 -26.31
CA GLY A 197 18.43 -5.63 -27.28
C GLY A 197 19.91 -5.93 -27.14
N ARG A 198 20.58 -5.42 -26.08
CA ARG A 198 21.97 -5.81 -25.76
C ARG A 198 22.01 -7.28 -25.31
N GLU A 199 23.20 -7.80 -25.26
CA GLU A 199 23.48 -9.12 -24.70
C GLU A 199 24.20 -8.94 -23.37
N GLU A 200 23.57 -9.40 -22.30
CA GLU A 200 24.10 -9.44 -20.95
C GLU A 200 24.01 -10.84 -20.40
N ASP A 201 25.06 -11.32 -19.73
CA ASP A 201 25.14 -12.69 -19.21
C ASP A 201 24.80 -13.78 -20.26
N GLY A 202 25.10 -13.54 -21.55
CA GLY A 202 24.81 -14.42 -22.67
C GLY A 202 23.34 -14.48 -23.09
N LYS A 203 22.53 -13.49 -22.68
CA LYS A 203 21.11 -13.39 -23.03
C LYS A 203 20.80 -12.00 -23.61
N LYS A 204 19.89 -11.97 -24.58
CA LYS A 204 19.30 -10.72 -25.03
C LYS A 204 18.44 -10.13 -23.93
N VAL A 205 18.69 -8.85 -23.58
CA VAL A 205 17.97 -8.14 -22.53
C VAL A 205 17.15 -6.99 -23.08
N TYR A 206 16.24 -6.49 -22.24
CA TYR A 206 15.37 -5.36 -22.53
C TYR A 206 15.61 -4.24 -21.51
N GLY A 207 15.30 -3.01 -21.92
CA GLY A 207 15.68 -1.85 -21.16
C GLY A 207 14.90 -1.65 -19.87
N ALA A 208 13.57 -1.78 -19.93
CA ALA A 208 12.72 -1.53 -18.78
C ALA A 208 11.46 -2.40 -18.81
N TYR A 209 10.99 -2.77 -17.63
CA TYR A 209 9.67 -3.31 -17.41
C TYR A 209 8.79 -2.24 -16.76
N ILE A 210 7.57 -2.08 -17.25
CA ILE A 210 6.51 -1.22 -16.70
C ILE A 210 5.17 -1.96 -16.71
N TYR A 211 4.21 -1.49 -15.92
CA TYR A 211 2.89 -2.09 -15.81
C TYR A 211 2.02 -1.88 -17.04
N THR A 212 1.29 -2.89 -17.44
CA THR A 212 0.41 -2.85 -18.63
C THR A 212 -0.93 -3.54 -18.40
N GLU A 213 -1.12 -4.19 -17.24
CA GLU A 213 -2.30 -4.96 -16.91
C GLU A 213 -3.55 -4.09 -16.85
N ARG A 214 -4.64 -4.57 -17.45
CA ARG A 214 -5.93 -3.86 -17.55
C ARG A 214 -6.96 -4.34 -16.51
N GLY A 215 -6.80 -5.52 -15.94
CA GLY A 215 -7.88 -6.20 -15.23
C GLY A 215 -8.14 -5.70 -13.82
N SER A 216 -7.09 -5.31 -13.08
CA SER A 216 -7.20 -4.84 -11.70
C SER A 216 -6.90 -3.35 -11.55
N GLU A 217 -5.64 -2.96 -11.67
CA GLU A 217 -5.21 -1.55 -11.51
C GLU A 217 -3.86 -1.27 -12.18
N GLY A 218 -3.18 -2.31 -12.67
CA GLY A 218 -1.76 -2.26 -13.02
C GLY A 218 -1.36 -1.09 -13.91
N ILE A 219 -1.98 -0.95 -15.10
CA ILE A 219 -1.62 0.13 -16.02
C ILE A 219 -1.93 1.52 -15.44
N THR A 220 -2.99 1.64 -14.64
CA THR A 220 -3.31 2.90 -13.97
C THR A 220 -2.23 3.29 -12.99
N MET A 221 -1.83 2.38 -12.10
CA MET A 221 -0.77 2.65 -11.12
C MET A 221 0.54 3.02 -11.79
N GLY A 222 0.94 2.28 -12.84
CA GLY A 222 2.18 2.59 -13.57
C GLY A 222 2.13 3.90 -14.35
N ALA A 223 1.05 4.18 -15.06
CA ALA A 223 0.92 5.42 -15.82
C ALA A 223 0.84 6.63 -14.87
N MET A 224 0.05 6.56 -13.79
CA MET A 224 -0.09 7.64 -12.82
C MET A 224 1.24 7.96 -12.12
N ASP A 225 2.06 6.94 -11.84
CA ASP A 225 3.40 7.11 -11.28
C ASP A 225 4.28 8.05 -12.13
N VAL A 226 4.17 7.96 -13.46
CA VAL A 226 4.85 8.87 -14.39
C VAL A 226 4.13 10.20 -14.52
N LEU A 227 2.80 10.17 -14.72
CA LEU A 227 2.00 11.36 -14.95
C LEU A 227 2.13 12.39 -13.82
N TYR A 228 2.18 11.96 -12.57
CA TYR A 228 2.37 12.87 -11.43
C TYR A 228 3.66 13.69 -11.54
N SER A 229 4.76 13.05 -11.92
CA SER A 229 6.04 13.73 -12.10
C SER A 229 6.08 14.62 -13.36
N PHE A 230 5.18 14.39 -14.32
CA PHE A 230 4.99 15.26 -15.48
C PHE A 230 4.06 16.44 -15.19
N GLY A 231 3.48 16.54 -14.00
CA GLY A 231 2.64 17.64 -13.58
C GLY A 231 1.14 17.42 -13.82
N PHE A 232 0.70 16.16 -13.93
CA PHE A 232 -0.71 15.78 -13.94
C PHE A 232 -1.42 16.30 -12.69
N LYS A 233 -2.66 16.77 -12.89
CA LYS A 233 -3.59 17.13 -11.82
C LYS A 233 -4.92 16.43 -12.06
N TYR A 234 -5.56 16.04 -10.98
CA TYR A 234 -6.86 15.38 -11.04
C TYR A 234 -7.97 16.30 -11.49
N ASP A 235 -7.97 17.54 -10.98
CA ASP A 235 -9.04 18.51 -11.20
C ASP A 235 -8.52 19.94 -11.04
N ASN A 236 -9.42 20.88 -11.21
CA ASN A 236 -9.20 22.28 -10.93
C ASN A 236 -9.08 22.53 -9.43
N PRO A 237 -7.94 23.04 -8.92
CA PRO A 237 -7.77 23.30 -7.49
C PRO A 237 -8.75 24.37 -6.94
N ASP A 238 -9.28 25.25 -7.81
CA ASP A 238 -10.25 26.29 -7.45
C ASP A 238 -11.71 25.81 -7.56
N LYS A 239 -11.94 24.68 -8.23
CA LYS A 239 -13.25 24.07 -8.43
C LYS A 239 -13.10 22.56 -8.42
N PRO A 240 -13.12 21.91 -7.24
CA PRO A 240 -13.00 20.47 -7.13
C PRO A 240 -13.93 19.70 -8.08
N TYR A 241 -13.48 18.58 -8.60
CA TYR A 241 -14.17 17.72 -9.56
C TYR A 241 -14.40 18.35 -10.95
N ASP A 242 -13.74 19.45 -11.30
CA ASP A 242 -13.71 20.02 -12.66
C ASP A 242 -12.48 19.49 -13.39
N MET A 243 -12.66 18.48 -14.25
CA MET A 243 -11.60 17.68 -14.86
C MET A 243 -10.96 18.32 -16.09
N GLU A 244 -11.73 19.13 -16.84
CA GLU A 244 -11.30 19.67 -18.14
C GLU A 244 -10.11 20.62 -18.01
N GLY A 245 -9.08 20.39 -18.84
CA GLY A 245 -7.83 21.17 -18.82
C GLY A 245 -6.85 20.77 -17.71
N PHE A 246 -7.19 19.81 -16.85
CA PHE A 246 -6.35 19.29 -15.78
C PHE A 246 -5.98 17.83 -16.05
N VAL A 247 -6.95 16.92 -16.07
CA VAL A 247 -6.73 15.52 -16.42
C VAL A 247 -6.13 15.37 -17.81
N ASN A 248 -6.60 16.19 -18.75
CA ASN A 248 -6.20 16.19 -20.16
C ASN A 248 -5.28 17.35 -20.56
N SER A 249 -4.55 17.92 -19.58
CA SER A 249 -3.57 18.99 -19.82
C SER A 249 -2.42 18.54 -20.73
N ASP A 250 -1.75 19.49 -21.39
CA ASP A 250 -0.56 19.20 -22.22
C ASP A 250 0.55 18.44 -21.43
N LYS A 251 0.67 18.71 -20.14
CA LYS A 251 1.60 18.01 -19.24
C LYS A 251 1.19 16.56 -19.03
N ALA A 252 -0.09 16.29 -18.82
CA ALA A 252 -0.61 14.94 -18.71
C ALA A 252 -0.43 14.17 -20.03
N VAL A 253 -0.70 14.81 -21.16
CA VAL A 253 -0.47 14.25 -22.51
C VAL A 253 0.98 13.83 -22.67
N ALA A 254 1.93 14.73 -22.37
CA ALA A 254 3.37 14.43 -22.46
C ALA A 254 3.79 13.26 -21.54
N GLY A 255 3.20 13.16 -20.34
CA GLY A 255 3.45 12.06 -19.41
C GLY A 255 2.95 10.72 -19.94
N LEU A 256 1.73 10.68 -20.52
CA LEU A 256 1.18 9.46 -21.08
C LEU A 256 1.90 9.03 -22.37
N GLU A 257 2.32 9.99 -23.21
CA GLU A 257 3.20 9.74 -24.37
C GLU A 257 4.55 9.15 -23.94
N PHE A 258 5.13 9.69 -22.87
CA PHE A 258 6.37 9.16 -22.32
C PHE A 258 6.19 7.73 -21.84
N TYR A 259 5.14 7.42 -21.09
CA TYR A 259 4.84 6.06 -20.62
C TYR A 259 4.71 5.07 -21.79
N LYS A 260 3.93 5.44 -22.82
CA LYS A 260 3.84 4.66 -24.05
C LYS A 260 5.20 4.46 -24.70
N SER A 261 6.04 5.50 -24.74
CA SER A 261 7.36 5.41 -25.37
C SER A 261 8.29 4.42 -24.66
N LEU A 262 8.17 4.23 -23.34
CA LEU A 262 8.88 3.18 -22.62
C LEU A 262 8.36 1.78 -22.96
N TYR A 263 7.04 1.64 -23.09
CA TYR A 263 6.44 0.39 -23.53
C TYR A 263 6.91 -0.01 -24.93
N ASP A 264 6.80 0.89 -25.89
CA ASP A 264 7.11 0.64 -27.29
C ASP A 264 8.60 0.34 -27.53
N CYS A 265 9.49 1.09 -26.86
CA CYS A 265 10.92 0.91 -27.10
C CYS A 265 11.51 -0.28 -26.36
N CYS A 266 11.10 -0.47 -25.10
CA CYS A 266 12.04 -1.02 -24.13
C CYS A 266 11.46 -2.16 -23.27
N SER A 267 10.16 -2.44 -23.37
CA SER A 267 9.52 -3.55 -22.67
C SER A 267 9.80 -4.90 -23.36
N PRO A 268 9.89 -5.98 -22.58
CA PRO A 268 10.00 -7.32 -23.16
C PRO A 268 8.77 -7.71 -23.99
N PRO A 269 8.92 -8.53 -25.02
CA PRO A 269 7.78 -9.09 -25.74
C PRO A 269 6.87 -9.91 -24.81
N GLY A 270 5.58 -9.84 -25.06
CA GLY A 270 4.57 -10.60 -24.29
C GLY A 270 4.08 -9.89 -23.03
N MET A 271 4.58 -8.68 -22.73
CA MET A 271 4.18 -7.90 -21.57
C MET A 271 3.01 -6.93 -21.89
N SER A 272 2.01 -7.39 -22.62
CA SER A 272 0.83 -6.57 -22.98
C SER A 272 -0.28 -6.57 -21.92
N ASN A 273 -0.18 -7.44 -20.92
CA ASN A 273 -1.09 -7.51 -19.78
C ASN A 273 -0.31 -8.04 -18.57
N ALA A 274 0.62 -7.23 -18.08
CA ALA A 274 1.60 -7.61 -17.07
C ALA A 274 1.58 -6.63 -15.89
N TYR A 275 1.70 -7.18 -14.68
CA TYR A 275 1.67 -6.43 -13.43
C TYR A 275 2.84 -6.85 -12.53
N MET A 276 2.66 -6.82 -11.21
CA MET A 276 3.74 -7.02 -10.22
C MET A 276 4.52 -8.32 -10.41
N GLY A 277 3.82 -9.45 -10.61
CA GLY A 277 4.44 -10.77 -10.71
C GLY A 277 5.33 -10.93 -11.94
N GLU A 278 4.84 -10.51 -13.11
CA GLU A 278 5.60 -10.60 -14.37
C GLU A 278 6.86 -9.72 -14.32
N GLY A 279 6.80 -8.58 -13.62
CA GLY A 279 7.96 -7.72 -13.40
C GLY A 279 9.03 -8.40 -12.54
N VAL A 280 8.60 -9.02 -11.44
CA VAL A 280 9.48 -9.81 -10.56
C VAL A 280 10.17 -10.93 -11.35
N ASP A 281 9.42 -11.69 -12.14
CA ASP A 281 9.93 -12.79 -12.94
C ASP A 281 10.89 -12.30 -14.04
N ALA A 282 10.55 -11.21 -14.73
CA ALA A 282 11.40 -10.62 -15.77
C ALA A 282 12.75 -10.15 -15.19
N PHE A 283 12.75 -9.56 -14.00
CA PHE A 283 13.96 -9.10 -13.34
C PHE A 283 14.80 -10.29 -12.81
N LYS A 284 14.19 -11.23 -12.08
CA LYS A 284 14.87 -12.41 -11.54
C LYS A 284 15.46 -13.32 -12.62
N SER A 285 14.80 -13.41 -13.77
CA SER A 285 15.34 -14.17 -14.93
C SER A 285 16.47 -13.45 -15.67
N GLY A 286 16.80 -12.20 -15.31
CA GLY A 286 17.77 -11.37 -16.01
C GLY A 286 17.29 -10.92 -17.39
N GLN A 287 16.00 -10.75 -17.57
CA GLN A 287 15.43 -10.31 -18.85
C GLN A 287 15.44 -8.78 -19.01
N VAL A 288 15.43 -8.03 -17.93
CA VAL A 288 15.35 -6.57 -17.96
C VAL A 288 16.47 -5.90 -17.15
N ALA A 289 16.94 -4.75 -17.62
CA ALA A 289 17.94 -3.94 -16.92
C ALA A 289 17.34 -3.17 -15.73
N MET A 290 16.11 -2.70 -15.90
CA MET A 290 15.35 -1.95 -14.88
C MET A 290 13.91 -2.44 -14.83
N GLN A 291 13.27 -2.34 -13.67
CA GLN A 291 11.82 -2.55 -13.54
C GLN A 291 11.20 -1.53 -12.61
N MET A 292 10.01 -1.07 -12.95
CA MET A 292 9.06 -0.41 -12.08
C MET A 292 8.32 -1.48 -11.26
N ASN A 293 8.26 -1.35 -9.92
CA ASN A 293 7.44 -2.22 -9.08
C ASN A 293 7.19 -1.60 -7.71
N PHE A 294 6.17 -2.09 -7.02
CA PHE A 294 5.95 -1.74 -5.62
C PHE A 294 7.08 -2.27 -4.72
N ALA A 295 7.40 -1.50 -3.68
CA ALA A 295 8.53 -1.77 -2.78
C ALA A 295 8.38 -3.10 -2.03
N PHE A 296 7.17 -3.61 -1.80
CA PHE A 296 6.98 -4.90 -1.15
C PHE A 296 7.67 -6.05 -1.89
N THR A 297 7.98 -5.90 -3.18
CA THR A 297 8.69 -6.91 -3.97
C THR A 297 10.20 -6.92 -3.73
N TRP A 298 10.76 -5.82 -3.18
CA TRP A 298 12.21 -5.63 -3.06
C TRP A 298 12.91 -6.63 -2.11
N PRO A 299 12.35 -7.04 -0.97
CA PRO A 299 12.97 -8.06 -0.13
C PRO A 299 13.28 -9.37 -0.86
N GLY A 300 12.39 -9.77 -1.77
CA GLY A 300 12.52 -11.00 -2.55
C GLY A 300 13.68 -11.02 -3.54
N PHE A 301 14.31 -9.89 -3.84
CA PHE A 301 15.51 -9.84 -4.68
C PHE A 301 16.80 -10.07 -3.89
N ASN A 302 16.87 -9.70 -2.62
CA ASN A 302 18.10 -9.77 -1.84
C ASN A 302 18.66 -11.17 -1.69
N THR A 303 17.80 -12.17 -1.61
CA THR A 303 18.14 -13.58 -1.42
C THR A 303 18.03 -14.41 -2.68
N ASP A 304 17.62 -13.81 -3.79
CA ASP A 304 17.47 -14.51 -5.06
C ASP A 304 18.85 -14.91 -5.62
N PRO A 305 19.05 -16.15 -6.07
CA PRO A 305 20.37 -16.63 -6.53
C PRO A 305 20.86 -15.95 -7.81
N ASN A 306 19.96 -15.38 -8.61
CA ASN A 306 20.33 -14.76 -9.91
C ASN A 306 20.62 -13.26 -9.78
N VAL A 307 19.85 -12.56 -8.96
CA VAL A 307 19.88 -11.09 -8.84
C VAL A 307 20.16 -10.59 -7.43
N GLY A 308 20.34 -11.48 -6.46
CA GLY A 308 20.59 -11.12 -5.06
C GLY A 308 21.96 -10.51 -4.78
N GLY A 309 22.14 -10.07 -3.55
CA GLY A 309 23.38 -9.49 -3.06
C GLY A 309 23.72 -8.17 -3.77
N ASP A 310 24.91 -8.10 -4.36
CA ASP A 310 25.43 -6.88 -4.98
C ASP A 310 24.87 -6.59 -6.40
N LYS A 311 24.02 -7.47 -6.95
CA LYS A 311 23.52 -7.33 -8.32
C LYS A 311 22.33 -6.40 -8.44
N THR A 312 21.49 -6.27 -7.41
CA THR A 312 20.31 -5.41 -7.41
C THR A 312 20.59 -4.08 -6.74
N GLY A 313 20.18 -3.01 -7.39
CA GLY A 313 20.10 -1.68 -6.82
C GLY A 313 18.67 -1.15 -6.86
N TYR A 314 18.41 -0.10 -6.10
CA TYR A 314 17.08 0.50 -5.94
C TYR A 314 17.18 2.01 -6.12
N PHE A 315 16.15 2.64 -6.65
CA PHE A 315 16.05 4.10 -6.72
C PHE A 315 14.58 4.55 -6.71
N PRO A 316 14.30 5.77 -6.17
CA PRO A 316 12.97 6.33 -6.17
C PRO A 316 12.56 6.71 -7.59
N ASN A 317 11.28 6.97 -7.80
CA ASN A 317 10.78 7.43 -9.10
C ASN A 317 11.54 8.69 -9.56
N PRO A 318 11.99 8.77 -10.83
CA PRO A 318 12.73 9.93 -11.31
C PRO A 318 11.90 11.20 -11.42
N ALA A 319 12.55 12.36 -11.50
CA ALA A 319 11.89 13.63 -11.74
C ALA A 319 11.41 13.76 -13.18
N GLY A 320 10.27 14.44 -13.35
CA GLY A 320 9.74 14.86 -14.64
C GLY A 320 10.49 16.06 -15.26
N PRO A 321 10.01 16.56 -16.41
CA PRO A 321 10.68 17.62 -17.15
C PRO A 321 10.82 18.95 -16.40
N ASP A 322 9.87 19.27 -15.52
CA ASP A 322 9.84 20.50 -14.74
C ASP A 322 10.54 20.36 -13.37
N GLY A 323 11.09 19.18 -13.08
CA GLY A 323 11.77 18.87 -11.81
C GLY A 323 10.83 18.33 -10.74
N ASP A 324 9.54 18.25 -11.00
CA ASP A 324 8.59 17.60 -10.11
C ASP A 324 8.91 16.10 -10.00
N GLN A 325 8.90 15.57 -8.78
CA GLN A 325 9.21 14.18 -8.50
C GLN A 325 8.13 13.59 -7.59
N PHE A 326 7.40 12.62 -8.11
CA PHE A 326 6.34 11.93 -7.37
C PHE A 326 6.38 10.43 -7.63
N ALA A 327 5.84 9.67 -6.71
CA ALA A 327 5.67 8.23 -6.83
C ALA A 327 4.24 7.83 -6.44
N GLN A 328 3.70 6.78 -7.05
CA GLN A 328 2.40 6.24 -6.69
C GLN A 328 2.47 5.62 -5.29
N LEU A 329 1.63 6.11 -4.39
CA LEU A 329 1.43 5.50 -3.08
C LEU A 329 0.79 4.13 -3.27
N GLY A 330 1.33 3.14 -2.62
CA GLY A 330 0.68 1.86 -2.34
C GLY A 330 0.42 1.75 -0.85
N GLY A 331 0.08 0.56 -0.42
CA GLY A 331 -0.06 0.26 1.00
C GLY A 331 -1.46 0.48 1.55
N GLN A 332 -1.60 0.17 2.81
CA GLN A 332 -2.91 -0.10 3.39
C GLN A 332 -3.00 0.25 4.87
N GLY A 333 -4.22 0.55 5.29
CA GLY A 333 -4.59 0.70 6.70
C GLY A 333 -5.32 -0.53 7.23
N ILE A 334 -5.13 -0.82 8.53
CA ILE A 334 -5.91 -1.82 9.24
C ILE A 334 -7.13 -1.17 9.88
N SER A 335 -8.31 -1.66 9.54
CA SER A 335 -9.62 -1.19 10.01
C SER A 335 -10.34 -2.26 10.80
N VAL A 336 -11.22 -1.85 11.70
CA VAL A 336 -12.22 -2.75 12.30
C VAL A 336 -13.48 -2.71 11.45
N VAL A 337 -13.94 -3.88 11.03
CA VAL A 337 -15.17 -4.03 10.22
C VAL A 337 -16.40 -3.79 11.10
N ALA A 338 -17.28 -2.89 10.67
CA ALA A 338 -18.44 -2.48 11.48
C ALA A 338 -19.44 -3.63 11.70
N ALA A 339 -19.52 -4.59 10.78
CA ALA A 339 -20.36 -5.78 10.91
C ALA A 339 -19.82 -6.86 11.88
N SER A 340 -18.57 -6.70 12.35
CA SER A 340 -17.98 -7.63 13.34
C SER A 340 -18.69 -7.55 14.67
N GLU A 341 -18.97 -8.73 15.27
CA GLU A 341 -19.48 -8.87 16.63
C GLU A 341 -18.37 -8.85 17.69
N LYS A 342 -17.09 -8.78 17.26
CA LYS A 342 -15.88 -8.86 18.10
C LYS A 342 -15.05 -7.57 18.04
N GLN A 343 -15.69 -6.42 17.89
CA GLN A 343 -15.00 -5.13 17.70
C GLN A 343 -14.04 -4.81 18.84
N ASP A 344 -14.40 -5.10 20.10
CA ASP A 344 -13.52 -4.85 21.25
C ASP A 344 -12.21 -5.66 21.17
N ALA A 345 -12.30 -6.93 20.78
CA ALA A 345 -11.12 -7.77 20.61
C ALA A 345 -10.28 -7.32 19.39
N ALA A 346 -10.93 -6.92 18.28
CA ALA A 346 -10.27 -6.37 17.11
C ALA A 346 -9.51 -5.06 17.44
N LEU A 347 -10.09 -4.18 18.26
CA LEU A 347 -9.43 -2.99 18.76
C LEU A 347 -8.19 -3.28 19.61
N THR A 348 -8.21 -4.38 20.40
CA THR A 348 -7.00 -4.79 21.14
C THR A 348 -5.86 -5.21 20.22
N TYR A 349 -6.18 -5.82 19.07
CA TYR A 349 -5.18 -6.13 18.05
C TYR A 349 -4.56 -4.87 17.45
N ILE A 350 -5.38 -3.87 17.09
CA ILE A 350 -4.90 -2.57 16.58
C ILE A 350 -3.98 -1.88 17.61
N LYS A 351 -4.38 -1.88 18.90
CA LYS A 351 -3.56 -1.31 19.97
C LYS A 351 -2.20 -2.00 20.10
N TRP A 352 -2.18 -3.33 20.02
CA TRP A 352 -0.94 -4.10 20.04
C TRP A 352 -0.08 -3.80 18.81
N PHE A 353 -0.68 -3.81 17.62
CA PHE A 353 0.02 -3.57 16.36
C PHE A 353 0.61 -2.16 16.27
N ALA A 354 0.00 -1.16 16.92
CA ALA A 354 0.49 0.22 16.99
C ALA A 354 1.76 0.39 17.85
N GLN A 355 2.20 -0.63 18.60
CA GLN A 355 3.35 -0.49 19.50
C GLN A 355 4.67 -0.41 18.72
N PRO A 356 5.62 0.48 19.13
CA PRO A 356 6.86 0.68 18.39
C PRO A 356 7.73 -0.57 18.25
N ASP A 357 7.79 -1.43 19.28
CA ASP A 357 8.54 -2.67 19.24
C ASP A 357 7.91 -3.72 18.31
N VAL A 358 6.59 -3.75 18.22
CA VAL A 358 5.83 -4.58 17.26
C VAL A 358 6.10 -4.09 15.85
N GLN A 359 6.01 -2.78 15.60
CA GLN A 359 6.28 -2.16 14.31
C GLN A 359 7.74 -2.35 13.85
N ALA A 360 8.70 -2.32 14.79
CA ALA A 360 10.10 -2.62 14.48
C ALA A 360 10.33 -4.10 14.10
N LYS A 361 9.60 -5.03 14.72
CA LYS A 361 9.60 -6.45 14.32
C LYS A 361 8.91 -6.64 12.97
N TRP A 362 7.81 -5.91 12.74
CA TRP A 362 7.10 -5.89 11.47
C TRP A 362 8.04 -5.58 10.31
N TRP A 363 8.82 -4.50 10.40
CA TRP A 363 9.84 -4.16 9.41
C TRP A 363 10.87 -5.28 9.19
N LYS A 364 11.36 -5.91 10.27
CA LYS A 364 12.35 -6.98 10.18
C LYS A 364 11.84 -8.24 9.49
N LEU A 365 10.54 -8.50 9.58
CA LEU A 365 9.88 -9.64 8.95
C LEU A 365 9.51 -9.40 7.47
N GLY A 366 9.74 -8.19 6.94
CA GLY A 366 9.40 -7.84 5.57
C GLY A 366 8.08 -7.07 5.42
N GLY A 367 7.48 -6.63 6.55
CA GLY A 367 6.45 -5.61 6.56
C GLY A 367 7.07 -4.21 6.37
N TYR A 368 6.27 -3.26 5.96
CA TYR A 368 6.70 -1.89 5.74
C TYR A 368 6.02 -0.97 6.74
N SER A 369 6.70 -0.73 7.87
CA SER A 369 6.18 0.14 8.94
C SER A 369 6.06 1.59 8.46
N ALA A 370 4.93 2.22 8.78
CA ALA A 370 4.72 3.64 8.60
C ALA A 370 4.99 4.47 9.87
N LEU A 371 5.42 3.83 10.97
CA LEU A 371 5.65 4.48 12.25
C LEU A 371 6.99 5.23 12.26
N LYS A 372 6.99 6.54 12.53
CA LYS A 372 8.19 7.39 12.57
C LYS A 372 9.28 6.85 13.50
N ALA A 373 8.92 6.37 14.69
CA ALA A 373 9.88 5.79 15.63
C ALA A 373 10.70 4.62 15.04
N VAL A 374 10.20 3.95 14.00
CA VAL A 374 10.89 2.89 13.28
C VAL A 374 11.70 3.46 12.12
N VAL A 375 11.05 4.25 11.27
CA VAL A 375 11.67 4.71 10.00
C VAL A 375 12.66 5.86 10.18
N GLU A 376 12.57 6.60 11.28
CA GLU A 376 13.52 7.65 11.66
C GLU A 376 14.65 7.16 12.59
N ASP A 377 14.67 5.86 12.93
CA ASP A 377 15.79 5.28 13.67
C ASP A 377 17.10 5.46 12.87
N PRO A 378 18.20 5.93 13.47
CA PRO A 378 19.47 6.17 12.76
C PRO A 378 20.02 4.96 12.01
N GLY A 379 19.67 3.74 12.45
CA GLY A 379 20.07 2.50 11.78
C GLY A 379 19.13 2.07 10.64
N PHE A 380 17.98 2.69 10.50
CA PHE A 380 16.98 2.26 9.53
C PHE A 380 17.49 2.27 8.09
N ALA A 381 18.06 3.39 7.64
CA ALA A 381 18.51 3.58 6.27
C ALA A 381 19.53 2.53 5.78
N THR A 382 20.23 1.87 6.72
CA THR A 382 21.21 0.82 6.44
C THR A 382 20.74 -0.56 6.84
N SER A 383 19.53 -0.69 7.37
CA SER A 383 18.98 -1.96 7.87
C SER A 383 18.69 -2.96 6.75
N GLN A 384 18.38 -2.47 5.56
CA GLN A 384 18.14 -3.23 4.33
C GLN A 384 18.72 -2.48 3.13
N PRO A 385 19.12 -3.16 2.04
CA PRO A 385 19.66 -2.51 0.85
C PRO A 385 18.75 -1.47 0.20
N TYR A 386 17.44 -1.58 0.41
CA TYR A 386 16.40 -0.71 -0.15
C TYR A 386 15.84 0.30 0.87
N ALA A 387 16.25 0.26 2.14
CA ALA A 387 15.62 1.07 3.18
C ALA A 387 15.70 2.57 2.92
N GLN A 388 16.85 3.09 2.47
CA GLN A 388 16.98 4.50 2.11
C GLN A 388 16.08 4.85 0.91
N THR A 389 16.07 4.01 -0.12
CA THR A 389 15.20 4.24 -1.30
C THR A 389 13.72 4.25 -0.92
N PHE A 390 13.32 3.38 0.02
CA PHE A 390 11.95 3.39 0.54
C PHE A 390 11.61 4.73 1.21
N LEU A 391 12.49 5.25 2.08
CA LEU A 391 12.28 6.56 2.71
C LEU A 391 12.18 7.69 1.68
N ASP A 392 13.12 7.72 0.74
CA ASP A 392 13.16 8.75 -0.31
C ASP A 392 11.88 8.71 -1.17
N SER A 393 11.38 7.50 -1.46
CA SER A 393 10.14 7.29 -2.22
C SER A 393 8.90 7.69 -1.42
N MET A 394 8.82 7.34 -0.13
CA MET A 394 7.69 7.73 0.72
C MET A 394 7.59 9.24 0.94
N ALA A 395 8.68 9.99 0.75
CA ALA A 395 8.69 11.45 0.86
C ALA A 395 8.02 12.16 -0.35
N ILE A 396 7.82 11.45 -1.47
CA ILE A 396 7.33 12.02 -2.73
C ILE A 396 6.01 11.39 -3.21
N VAL A 397 5.28 10.71 -2.34
CA VAL A 397 4.09 9.96 -2.76
C VAL A 397 2.90 10.84 -3.10
N LYS A 398 2.13 10.37 -4.08
CA LYS A 398 0.75 10.75 -4.39
C LYS A 398 -0.09 9.49 -4.54
N ASP A 399 -1.38 9.59 -4.25
CA ASP A 399 -2.30 8.47 -4.35
C ASP A 399 -3.34 8.69 -5.43
N PHE A 400 -3.96 7.60 -5.88
CA PHE A 400 -5.12 7.62 -6.74
C PHE A 400 -6.36 8.08 -5.96
N TRP A 401 -7.49 8.29 -6.64
CA TRP A 401 -8.75 8.63 -6.01
C TRP A 401 -9.14 7.68 -4.89
N ALA A 402 -9.52 8.21 -3.72
CA ALA A 402 -10.08 7.44 -2.62
C ALA A 402 -11.59 7.72 -2.43
N GLU A 403 -12.22 8.20 -3.48
CA GLU A 403 -13.66 8.52 -3.52
C GLU A 403 -14.51 7.24 -3.43
N PRO A 404 -15.77 7.33 -2.97
CA PRO A 404 -16.68 6.18 -2.97
C PRO A 404 -16.85 5.51 -4.34
N SER A 405 -16.75 6.27 -5.41
CA SER A 405 -16.76 5.82 -6.81
C SER A 405 -15.42 5.26 -7.32
N TYR A 406 -14.43 5.07 -6.45
CA TYR A 406 -13.09 4.61 -6.83
C TYR A 406 -13.07 3.53 -7.91
N ALA A 407 -13.92 2.50 -7.78
CA ALA A 407 -13.94 1.37 -8.72
C ALA A 407 -14.30 1.81 -10.15
N THR A 408 -15.23 2.74 -10.31
CA THR A 408 -15.64 3.32 -11.60
C THR A 408 -14.51 4.19 -12.18
N LEU A 409 -13.89 5.02 -11.34
CA LEU A 409 -12.79 5.90 -11.75
C LEU A 409 -11.58 5.08 -12.18
N MET A 410 -11.25 4.00 -11.46
CA MET A 410 -10.19 3.05 -11.79
C MET A 410 -10.45 2.34 -13.12
N GLN A 411 -11.67 1.82 -13.32
CA GLN A 411 -12.04 1.12 -14.55
C GLN A 411 -11.92 2.02 -15.79
N SER A 412 -12.29 3.28 -15.67
CA SER A 412 -12.15 4.27 -16.76
C SER A 412 -10.68 4.51 -17.11
N SER A 413 -9.81 4.71 -16.11
CA SER A 413 -8.38 4.94 -16.35
C SER A 413 -7.70 3.72 -16.97
N GLN A 414 -7.98 2.51 -16.49
CA GLN A 414 -7.48 1.28 -17.07
C GLN A 414 -7.85 1.14 -18.54
N LYS A 415 -9.11 1.43 -18.90
CA LYS A 415 -9.59 1.39 -20.27
C LYS A 415 -8.80 2.34 -21.16
N TRP A 416 -8.77 3.62 -20.81
CA TRP A 416 -8.17 4.64 -21.66
C TRP A 416 -6.66 4.53 -21.77
N PHE A 417 -5.98 4.22 -20.68
CA PHE A 417 -4.53 4.04 -20.70
C PHE A 417 -4.11 2.81 -21.48
N HIS A 418 -4.79 1.67 -21.26
CA HIS A 418 -4.47 0.45 -21.98
C HIS A 418 -4.78 0.56 -23.46
N ASP A 419 -5.91 1.15 -23.84
CA ASP A 419 -6.31 1.33 -25.25
C ASP A 419 -5.27 2.18 -25.99
N TYR A 420 -4.71 3.22 -25.37
CA TYR A 420 -3.65 4.04 -25.98
C TYR A 420 -2.27 3.38 -25.90
N VAL A 421 -1.83 3.02 -24.72
CA VAL A 421 -0.43 2.58 -24.47
C VAL A 421 -0.17 1.22 -25.11
N VAL A 422 -1.06 0.25 -24.90
CA VAL A 422 -0.84 -1.16 -25.27
C VAL A 422 -1.48 -1.47 -26.62
N ALA A 423 -2.74 -1.12 -26.81
CA ALA A 423 -3.44 -1.41 -28.06
C ALA A 423 -3.08 -0.43 -29.19
N GLY A 424 -2.46 0.72 -28.88
CA GLY A 424 -2.04 1.71 -29.87
C GLY A 424 -3.20 2.48 -30.54
N ASN A 425 -4.35 2.56 -29.86
CA ASN A 425 -5.53 3.24 -30.39
C ASN A 425 -5.50 4.74 -30.09
N GLY A 426 -5.70 5.56 -31.10
CA GLY A 426 -5.81 7.02 -30.96
C GLY A 426 -4.52 7.71 -30.52
N THR A 427 -4.69 8.84 -29.86
CA THR A 427 -3.62 9.69 -29.31
C THR A 427 -3.72 9.78 -27.79
N ALA A 428 -2.64 10.20 -27.12
CA ALA A 428 -2.64 10.45 -25.68
C ALA A 428 -3.69 11.50 -25.29
N LYS A 429 -3.87 12.53 -26.13
CA LYS A 429 -4.88 13.57 -25.91
C LYS A 429 -6.28 12.98 -25.94
N GLU A 430 -6.63 12.18 -26.96
CA GLU A 430 -7.94 11.52 -27.06
C GLU A 430 -8.20 10.58 -25.88
N ALA A 431 -7.19 9.83 -25.42
CA ALA A 431 -7.32 8.98 -24.27
C ALA A 431 -7.61 9.77 -22.97
N LEU A 432 -6.89 10.88 -22.77
CA LEU A 432 -7.08 11.74 -21.60
C LEU A 432 -8.34 12.59 -21.67
N ASP A 433 -8.80 12.98 -22.86
CA ASP A 433 -10.11 13.65 -23.07
C ASP A 433 -11.25 12.69 -22.69
N GLY A 434 -11.15 11.42 -23.13
CA GLY A 434 -12.10 10.40 -22.74
C GLY A 434 -12.10 10.10 -21.25
N LEU A 435 -10.93 10.05 -20.63
CA LEU A 435 -10.80 9.87 -19.19
C LEU A 435 -11.41 11.03 -18.41
N ALA A 436 -11.10 12.28 -18.81
CA ALA A 436 -11.68 13.47 -18.19
C ALA A 436 -13.20 13.48 -18.27
N ALA A 437 -13.76 13.11 -19.43
CA ALA A 437 -15.21 13.04 -19.62
C ALA A 437 -15.85 11.93 -18.76
N ASP A 438 -15.26 10.73 -18.69
CA ASP A 438 -15.78 9.62 -17.88
C ASP A 438 -15.75 9.97 -16.37
N TRP A 439 -14.66 10.56 -15.88
CA TRP A 439 -14.55 10.97 -14.49
C TRP A 439 -15.50 12.14 -14.15
N GLN A 440 -15.61 13.13 -15.06
CA GLN A 440 -16.55 14.23 -14.91
C GLN A 440 -17.98 13.73 -14.77
N ALA A 441 -18.41 12.82 -15.66
CA ALA A 441 -19.74 12.22 -15.61
C ALA A 441 -20.02 11.46 -14.32
N THR A 442 -19.02 10.73 -13.79
CA THR A 442 -19.12 10.02 -12.51
C THR A 442 -19.40 11.00 -11.36
N PHE A 443 -18.68 12.10 -11.28
CA PHE A 443 -18.89 13.10 -10.21
C PHE A 443 -20.16 13.94 -10.40
N GLU A 444 -20.62 14.14 -11.63
CA GLU A 444 -21.93 14.75 -11.92
C GLU A 444 -23.08 13.85 -11.43
N GLU A 445 -22.99 12.53 -11.68
CA GLU A 445 -23.98 11.56 -11.20
C GLU A 445 -24.04 11.50 -9.67
N GLU A 446 -22.89 11.70 -9.00
CA GLU A 446 -22.81 11.79 -7.53
C GLU A 446 -23.26 13.17 -6.98
N GLY A 447 -23.52 14.15 -7.83
CA GLY A 447 -23.89 15.50 -7.42
C GLY A 447 -22.76 16.31 -6.77
N LYS A 448 -21.51 15.96 -7.08
CA LYS A 448 -20.30 16.63 -6.57
C LYS A 448 -19.81 17.77 -7.47
N TYR A 449 -20.34 17.88 -8.70
CA TYR A 449 -19.96 18.92 -9.66
C TYR A 449 -20.97 20.04 -9.78
#